data_d2bd5350c37cae32dab9a453802e6f0d
#
_entry.id   d2bd5350c37cae32dab9a453802e6f0d
#
_cell.length_a   1.000
_cell.length_b   1.000
_cell.length_c   1.000
_cell.angle_alpha   90.00
_cell.angle_beta   90.00
_cell.angle_gamma   90.00
#
_symmetry.space_group_name_H-M   'P 1'
#
loop_
_entity.id
_entity.type
_entity.pdbx_description
1 polymer ?
#
loop_
_entity_poly.entity_id
_entity_poly.type
_entity_poly.pdbx_seq_one_letter_code
_entity_poly.pdbx_strand_id
1 'polypeptide(L)'
;LKVGDTWTTQEDVETTINLDEMIENHKTKEAKGTLALWEVENPNRFGVVKLVKGEILKFQEKPPRGEELSNLINAGTYILEPEIISIIPENEKISIERDIFPKIVGNGLYGIPFEGYFIDAGTPESYLEANFKLLDTNIESENNELKNKVQVHETSKVVDSIIGPNVVIGPDVFIEKSVISNTVILSDSKIYGSTINNSIIGPNISLNHDVENTIIAPEGEKIF
;
A
#
# COMPACT_ATOMS: atom_id res chain seq x y z
N LEU A 1 4.22 16.40 6.57
CA LEU A 1 5.64 16.84 6.54
C LEU A 1 5.88 17.78 7.70
N LYS A 2 6.68 17.39 8.66
CA LYS A 2 7.11 18.25 9.76
C LYS A 2 8.54 18.66 9.45
N VAL A 3 8.78 19.98 9.28
CA VAL A 3 10.14 20.52 9.10
C VAL A 3 10.88 20.33 10.43
N GLY A 4 11.92 19.47 10.41
CA GLY A 4 12.72 19.18 11.59
C GLY A 4 13.00 17.67 11.81
N ASP A 5 12.05 16.81 11.48
CA ASP A 5 12.23 15.36 11.36
C ASP A 5 11.53 14.97 10.06
N THR A 6 12.27 14.76 8.98
CA THR A 6 11.67 14.54 7.68
C THR A 6 11.52 13.05 7.44
N TRP A 7 10.29 12.62 7.26
CA TRP A 7 9.99 11.25 6.86
C TRP A 7 9.15 11.27 5.59
N THR A 8 9.40 10.31 4.72
CA THR A 8 8.59 10.05 3.54
C THR A 8 8.12 8.60 3.59
N THR A 9 6.83 8.41 3.38
CA THR A 9 6.24 7.10 3.10
C THR A 9 5.92 7.04 1.63
N GLN A 10 6.00 5.87 1.04
CA GLN A 10 5.36 5.59 -0.23
C GLN A 10 3.83 5.56 -0.01
N GLU A 11 3.06 6.30 -0.81
CA GLU A 11 1.61 6.41 -0.64
C GLU A 11 0.88 5.08 -0.89
N ASP A 12 1.53 4.16 -1.61
CA ASP A 12 0.96 2.88 -2.03
C ASP A 12 1.36 1.70 -1.10
N VAL A 13 1.84 1.98 0.12
CA VAL A 13 2.27 0.94 1.06
C VAL A 13 1.42 0.93 2.32
N GLU A 14 0.85 -0.24 2.62
CA GLU A 14 0.19 -0.53 3.89
C GLU A 14 1.08 -1.41 4.75
N THR A 15 1.35 -1.00 6.00
CA THR A 15 2.35 -1.65 6.84
C THR A 15 2.07 -1.48 8.34
N THR A 16 2.59 -2.41 9.14
CA THR A 16 2.55 -2.38 10.61
C THR A 16 3.80 -1.80 11.25
N ILE A 17 4.62 -1.05 10.51
CA ILE A 17 5.85 -0.50 11.06
C ILE A 17 5.60 0.42 12.26
N ASN A 18 6.40 0.25 13.31
CA ASN A 18 6.39 1.12 14.47
C ASN A 18 7.36 2.30 14.26
N LEU A 19 6.80 3.47 13.94
CA LEU A 19 7.58 4.69 13.67
C LEU A 19 8.31 5.19 14.90
N ASP A 20 7.77 5.05 16.11
CA ASP A 20 8.43 5.50 17.34
C ASP A 20 9.69 4.68 17.61
N GLU A 21 9.62 3.36 17.44
CA GLU A 21 10.77 2.46 17.52
C GLU A 21 11.84 2.79 16.47
N MET A 22 11.40 3.09 15.26
CA MET A 22 12.27 3.48 14.17
C MET A 22 13.00 4.79 14.47
N ILE A 23 12.32 5.80 15.04
CA ILE A 23 12.88 7.08 15.45
C ILE A 23 13.89 6.89 16.60
N GLU A 24 13.55 6.08 17.61
CA GLU A 24 14.44 5.79 18.73
C GLU A 24 15.73 5.10 18.27
N ASN A 25 15.62 4.11 17.40
CA ASN A 25 16.76 3.43 16.81
C ASN A 25 17.63 4.39 15.98
N HIS A 26 17.02 5.23 15.15
CA HIS A 26 17.71 6.23 14.35
C HIS A 26 18.57 7.17 15.22
N LYS A 27 17.98 7.70 16.30
CA LYS A 27 18.70 8.57 17.26
C LYS A 27 19.79 7.83 18.00
N THR A 28 19.54 6.60 18.49
CA THR A 28 20.50 5.80 19.24
C THR A 28 21.74 5.43 18.40
N LYS A 29 21.54 5.24 17.09
CA LYS A 29 22.62 4.91 16.15
C LYS A 29 23.32 6.14 15.59
N GLU A 30 22.87 7.35 15.93
CA GLU A 30 23.33 8.60 15.29
C GLU A 30 23.28 8.44 13.75
N ALA A 31 22.22 7.84 13.25
CA ALA A 31 22.07 7.46 11.85
C ALA A 31 21.89 8.70 10.96
N LYS A 32 22.48 8.70 9.78
CA LYS A 32 22.19 9.68 8.72
C LYS A 32 20.91 9.35 7.99
N GLY A 33 20.59 8.07 7.89
CA GLY A 33 19.36 7.54 7.34
C GLY A 33 19.01 6.21 7.98
N THR A 34 17.71 5.95 8.15
CA THR A 34 17.18 4.67 8.63
C THR A 34 16.04 4.24 7.71
N LEU A 35 16.12 3.03 7.19
CA LEU A 35 15.14 2.42 6.32
C LEU A 35 14.35 1.35 7.08
N ALA A 36 13.04 1.32 6.89
CA ALA A 36 12.24 0.17 7.24
C ALA A 36 12.53 -0.97 6.25
N LEU A 37 12.73 -2.17 6.78
CA LEU A 37 13.05 -3.35 5.99
C LEU A 37 12.01 -4.46 6.21
N TRP A 38 11.62 -5.10 5.12
CA TRP A 38 10.71 -6.24 5.14
C TRP A 38 11.33 -7.46 4.48
N GLU A 39 11.04 -8.66 4.96
CA GLU A 39 11.52 -9.91 4.36
C GLU A 39 10.49 -10.46 3.38
N VAL A 40 10.92 -10.75 2.15
CA VAL A 40 10.07 -11.31 1.08
C VAL A 40 10.73 -12.51 0.42
N GLU A 41 9.92 -13.40 -0.16
CA GLU A 41 10.42 -14.55 -0.91
C GLU A 41 11.01 -14.16 -2.28
N ASN A 42 10.49 -13.12 -2.91
CA ASN A 42 10.87 -12.67 -4.26
C ASN A 42 11.28 -11.20 -4.25
N PRO A 43 12.53 -10.88 -3.87
CA PRO A 43 12.96 -9.51 -3.62
C PRO A 43 13.32 -8.71 -4.89
N ASN A 44 13.43 -9.32 -6.06
CA ASN A 44 13.94 -8.71 -7.28
C ASN A 44 13.15 -7.53 -7.85
N ARG A 45 11.95 -7.27 -7.33
CA ARG A 45 11.13 -6.10 -7.70
C ARG A 45 11.42 -4.86 -6.86
N PHE A 46 12.19 -5.00 -5.80
CA PHE A 46 12.44 -3.99 -4.76
C PHE A 46 13.91 -3.61 -4.66
N GLY A 47 14.20 -2.59 -3.88
CA GLY A 47 15.55 -2.33 -3.39
C GLY A 47 15.93 -3.37 -2.34
N VAL A 48 17.03 -4.07 -2.53
CA VAL A 48 17.52 -5.15 -1.64
C VAL A 48 18.74 -4.69 -0.86
N VAL A 49 18.81 -5.05 0.42
CA VAL A 49 19.89 -4.59 1.29
C VAL A 49 20.71 -5.74 1.86
N LYS A 50 22.02 -5.50 2.07
CA LYS A 50 22.85 -6.33 2.94
C LYS A 50 23.00 -5.65 4.28
N LEU A 51 22.33 -6.23 5.30
CA LEU A 51 22.32 -5.71 6.67
C LEU A 51 23.37 -6.43 7.53
N VAL A 52 24.19 -5.68 8.26
CA VAL A 52 25.16 -6.22 9.23
C VAL A 52 25.12 -5.38 10.50
N LYS A 53 24.73 -5.99 11.62
CA LYS A 53 24.56 -5.32 12.94
C LYS A 53 23.67 -4.06 12.88
N GLY A 54 22.66 -4.08 12.01
CA GLY A 54 21.73 -2.98 11.79
C GLY A 54 22.21 -1.93 10.80
N GLU A 55 23.46 -1.95 10.34
CA GLU A 55 23.97 -1.04 9.31
C GLU A 55 23.80 -1.66 7.91
N ILE A 56 23.35 -0.87 6.94
CA ILE A 56 23.24 -1.27 5.54
C ILE A 56 24.61 -1.09 4.87
N LEU A 57 25.27 -2.20 4.56
CA LEU A 57 26.59 -2.21 3.93
C LEU A 57 26.53 -2.31 2.40
N LYS A 58 25.41 -2.71 1.84
CA LYS A 58 25.14 -2.70 0.39
C LYS A 58 23.65 -2.46 0.15
N PHE A 59 23.36 -1.74 -0.92
CA PHE A 59 22.02 -1.49 -1.43
C PHE A 59 22.02 -1.80 -2.94
N GLN A 60 21.01 -2.51 -3.41
CA GLN A 60 20.89 -2.93 -4.80
C GLN A 60 19.44 -2.72 -5.25
N GLU A 61 19.22 -1.77 -6.14
CA GLU A 61 17.90 -1.45 -6.65
C GLU A 61 17.48 -2.40 -7.77
N LYS A 62 16.39 -3.16 -7.53
CA LYS A 62 15.77 -4.09 -8.48
C LYS A 62 16.79 -5.02 -9.15
N PRO A 63 17.47 -5.88 -8.38
CA PRO A 63 18.47 -6.79 -8.91
C PRO A 63 17.89 -7.77 -9.92
N PRO A 64 18.70 -8.29 -10.86
CA PRO A 64 18.33 -9.43 -11.66
C PRO A 64 18.00 -10.63 -10.77
N ARG A 65 17.05 -11.46 -11.21
CA ARG A 65 16.63 -12.64 -10.47
C ARG A 65 17.79 -13.63 -10.29
N GLY A 66 18.05 -14.03 -9.05
CA GLY A 66 19.16 -14.91 -8.67
C GLY A 66 20.45 -14.17 -8.31
N GLU A 67 20.49 -12.84 -8.38
CA GLU A 67 21.62 -11.98 -8.00
C GLU A 67 21.33 -11.12 -6.76
N GLU A 68 20.21 -11.38 -6.08
CA GLU A 68 19.78 -10.62 -4.92
C GLU A 68 20.74 -10.81 -3.73
N LEU A 69 21.07 -9.72 -3.05
CA LEU A 69 21.99 -9.72 -1.89
C LEU A 69 21.40 -10.42 -0.66
N SER A 70 20.08 -10.43 -0.54
CA SER A 70 19.30 -11.02 0.57
C SER A 70 17.82 -11.02 0.22
N ASN A 71 16.97 -11.47 1.17
CA ASN A 71 15.51 -11.37 1.10
C ASN A 71 14.97 -10.11 1.80
N LEU A 72 15.84 -9.28 2.38
CA LEU A 72 15.45 -8.02 3.02
C LEU A 72 15.32 -6.92 1.98
N ILE A 73 14.12 -6.40 1.85
CA ILE A 73 13.81 -5.30 0.93
C ILE A 73 13.63 -3.98 1.66
N ASN A 74 13.84 -2.90 0.94
CA ASN A 74 13.45 -1.56 1.31
C ASN A 74 11.91 -1.46 1.26
N ALA A 75 11.28 -1.18 2.42
CA ALA A 75 9.83 -1.09 2.57
C ALA A 75 9.27 0.32 2.30
N GLY A 76 10.05 1.23 1.73
CA GLY A 76 9.57 2.56 1.31
C GLY A 76 9.37 3.57 2.44
N THR A 77 9.68 3.25 3.68
CA THR A 77 9.58 4.18 4.83
C THR A 77 10.98 4.54 5.32
N TYR A 78 11.26 5.86 5.42
CA TYR A 78 12.58 6.38 5.74
C TYR A 78 12.54 7.43 6.84
N ILE A 79 13.61 7.45 7.65
CA ILE A 79 13.99 8.60 8.48
C ILE A 79 15.34 9.07 7.96
N LEU A 80 15.43 10.35 7.62
CA LEU A 80 16.64 10.94 7.05
C LEU A 80 17.01 12.20 7.79
N GLU A 81 18.29 12.36 8.09
CA GLU A 81 18.83 13.61 8.62
C GLU A 81 18.75 14.73 7.56
N PRO A 82 18.55 15.99 7.96
CA PRO A 82 18.46 17.13 7.03
C PRO A 82 19.66 17.25 6.08
N GLU A 83 20.85 16.80 6.51
CA GLU A 83 22.05 16.80 5.67
C GLU A 83 21.90 15.92 4.42
N ILE A 84 21.13 14.83 4.51
CA ILE A 84 20.88 13.93 3.38
C ILE A 84 19.95 14.59 2.37
N ILE A 85 18.98 15.38 2.85
CA ILE A 85 18.09 16.14 1.97
C ILE A 85 18.87 17.25 1.25
N SER A 86 19.84 17.86 1.92
CA SER A 86 20.63 18.95 1.34
C SER A 86 21.55 18.51 0.18
N ILE A 87 21.85 17.21 0.05
CA ILE A 87 22.63 16.68 -1.08
C ILE A 87 21.76 16.31 -2.30
N ILE A 88 20.44 16.46 -2.19
CA ILE A 88 19.52 16.27 -3.32
C ILE A 88 19.59 17.51 -4.22
N PRO A 89 19.91 17.38 -5.51
CA PRO A 89 19.98 18.51 -6.43
C PRO A 89 18.61 19.20 -6.56
N GLU A 90 18.60 20.51 -6.56
CA GLU A 90 17.40 21.28 -6.84
C GLU A 90 17.03 21.17 -8.33
N ASN A 91 15.72 21.00 -8.59
CA ASN A 91 15.13 20.96 -9.96
C ASN A 91 15.63 19.80 -10.85
N GLU A 92 16.21 18.74 -10.27
CA GLU A 92 16.56 17.53 -10.98
C GLU A 92 15.66 16.36 -10.57
N LYS A 93 15.26 15.52 -11.52
CA LYS A 93 14.56 14.27 -11.22
C LYS A 93 15.57 13.21 -10.86
N ILE A 94 15.63 12.84 -9.59
CA ILE A 94 16.51 11.81 -9.06
C ILE A 94 15.73 10.70 -8.38
N SER A 95 16.34 9.53 -8.21
CA SER A 95 15.85 8.45 -7.35
C SER A 95 16.68 8.43 -6.07
N ILE A 96 16.01 8.48 -4.92
CA ILE A 96 16.69 8.40 -3.63
C ILE A 96 17.44 7.07 -3.49
N GLU A 97 16.89 5.98 -4.03
CA GLU A 97 17.44 4.62 -3.97
C GLU A 97 18.67 4.46 -4.86
N ARG A 98 18.70 5.11 -6.02
CA ARG A 98 19.78 4.98 -7.00
C ARG A 98 20.86 6.05 -6.84
N ASP A 99 20.44 7.26 -6.45
CA ASP A 99 21.35 8.43 -6.50
C ASP A 99 21.81 8.88 -5.12
N ILE A 100 21.06 8.59 -4.04
CA ILE A 100 21.35 9.07 -2.69
C ILE A 100 21.81 7.94 -1.77
N PHE A 101 21.05 6.87 -1.61
CA PHE A 101 21.42 5.78 -0.68
C PHE A 101 22.80 5.21 -0.95
N PRO A 102 23.28 5.00 -2.20
CA PRO A 102 24.63 4.53 -2.46
C PRO A 102 25.75 5.44 -1.90
N LYS A 103 25.46 6.73 -1.68
CA LYS A 103 26.45 7.69 -1.13
C LYS A 103 26.63 7.56 0.38
N ILE A 104 25.66 6.98 1.07
CA ILE A 104 25.62 6.84 2.54
C ILE A 104 25.63 5.38 3.02
N VAL A 105 25.60 4.42 2.10
CA VAL A 105 25.80 2.98 2.41
C VAL A 105 27.16 2.77 3.07
N GLY A 106 27.16 2.03 4.22
CA GLY A 106 28.37 1.80 5.03
C GLY A 106 28.92 3.07 5.71
N ASN A 107 28.12 4.15 5.72
CA ASN A 107 28.49 5.43 6.32
C ASN A 107 27.27 6.11 6.96
N GLY A 108 26.57 5.38 7.84
CA GLY A 108 25.45 5.90 8.61
C GLY A 108 24.06 5.59 8.03
N LEU A 109 23.94 4.70 7.04
CA LEU A 109 22.65 4.17 6.59
C LEU A 109 22.32 2.90 7.38
N TYR A 110 21.26 2.94 8.17
CA TYR A 110 20.79 1.82 8.98
C TYR A 110 19.50 1.25 8.45
N GLY A 111 19.16 0.03 8.87
CA GLY A 111 17.91 -0.63 8.50
C GLY A 111 17.29 -1.32 9.70
N ILE A 112 15.97 -1.26 9.79
CA ILE A 112 15.18 -1.93 10.83
C ILE A 112 14.21 -2.89 10.18
N PRO A 113 14.43 -4.22 10.30
CA PRO A 113 13.40 -5.20 9.98
C PRO A 113 12.23 -5.04 10.94
N PHE A 114 11.01 -5.13 10.44
CA PHE A 114 9.79 -5.11 11.26
C PHE A 114 8.97 -6.38 11.03
N GLU A 115 8.06 -6.65 11.97
CA GLU A 115 7.13 -7.79 11.91
C GLU A 115 5.70 -7.32 11.66
N GLY A 116 4.83 -8.25 11.23
CA GLY A 116 3.43 -7.97 10.98
C GLY A 116 3.05 -8.16 9.53
N TYR A 117 2.77 -7.10 8.79
CA TYR A 117 2.52 -7.17 7.35
C TYR A 117 3.10 -5.97 6.60
N PHE A 118 3.34 -6.19 5.32
CA PHE A 118 3.74 -5.20 4.34
C PHE A 118 3.03 -5.52 3.03
N ILE A 119 2.28 -4.58 2.49
CA ILE A 119 1.57 -4.70 1.22
C ILE A 119 1.92 -3.49 0.35
N ASP A 120 2.61 -3.73 -0.75
CA ASP A 120 2.81 -2.75 -1.82
C ASP A 120 1.57 -2.76 -2.71
N ALA A 121 0.69 -1.77 -2.54
CA ALA A 121 -0.60 -1.65 -3.24
C ALA A 121 -0.48 -1.12 -4.68
N GLY A 122 0.71 -1.25 -5.29
CA GLY A 122 1.00 -0.76 -6.63
C GLY A 122 0.39 -1.58 -7.79
N THR A 123 -0.34 -2.67 -7.50
CA THR A 123 -1.13 -3.42 -8.49
C THR A 123 -2.59 -3.53 -8.06
N PRO A 124 -3.54 -3.76 -9.00
CA PRO A 124 -4.95 -3.94 -8.66
C PRO A 124 -5.19 -5.02 -7.62
N GLU A 125 -4.50 -6.15 -7.75
CA GLU A 125 -4.62 -7.29 -6.83
C GLU A 125 -4.12 -6.93 -5.43
N SER A 126 -2.95 -6.31 -5.32
CA SER A 126 -2.39 -5.89 -4.04
C SER A 126 -3.17 -4.74 -3.41
N TYR A 127 -3.78 -3.86 -4.22
CA TYR A 127 -4.69 -2.83 -3.74
C TYR A 127 -5.95 -3.44 -3.10
N LEU A 128 -6.55 -4.44 -3.75
CA LEU A 128 -7.67 -5.20 -3.17
C LEU A 128 -7.26 -5.91 -1.89
N GLU A 129 -6.10 -6.59 -1.88
CA GLU A 129 -5.55 -7.27 -0.71
C GLU A 129 -5.37 -6.32 0.48
N ALA A 130 -4.78 -5.14 0.26
CA ALA A 130 -4.59 -4.12 1.29
C ALA A 130 -5.93 -3.67 1.90
N ASN A 131 -6.93 -3.37 1.06
CA ASN A 131 -8.27 -3.02 1.52
C ASN A 131 -8.92 -4.14 2.34
N PHE A 132 -8.82 -5.39 1.88
CA PHE A 132 -9.43 -6.53 2.57
C PHE A 132 -8.72 -6.89 3.88
N LYS A 133 -7.42 -6.59 3.98
CA LYS A 133 -6.65 -6.75 5.22
C LYS A 133 -7.15 -5.84 6.33
N LEU A 134 -7.58 -4.63 5.98
CA LEU A 134 -8.06 -3.61 6.91
C LEU A 134 -9.54 -3.78 7.30
N LEU A 135 -10.29 -4.67 6.63
CA LEU A 135 -11.69 -4.87 6.94
C LEU A 135 -11.89 -5.47 8.33
N ASP A 136 -12.63 -4.75 9.17
CA ASP A 136 -13.12 -5.28 10.43
C ASP A 136 -14.33 -6.21 10.20
N THR A 137 -14.50 -7.21 11.06
CA THR A 137 -15.43 -8.34 10.81
C THR A 137 -16.88 -8.08 11.25
N ASN A 138 -17.22 -6.87 11.73
CA ASN A 138 -18.51 -6.63 12.39
C ASN A 138 -19.29 -5.46 11.79
N ILE A 139 -20.14 -5.74 10.79
CA ILE A 139 -21.22 -4.83 10.40
C ILE A 139 -22.51 -5.62 10.28
N GLU A 140 -23.51 -5.30 11.11
CA GLU A 140 -24.88 -5.78 11.00
C GLU A 140 -25.72 -4.82 10.14
N SER A 141 -26.52 -5.36 9.21
CA SER A 141 -27.44 -4.59 8.38
C SER A 141 -28.85 -5.21 8.39
N GLU A 142 -29.86 -4.37 8.55
CA GLU A 142 -31.26 -4.83 8.81
C GLU A 142 -31.95 -5.50 7.62
N ASN A 143 -31.54 -5.29 6.36
CA ASN A 143 -32.27 -5.81 5.18
C ASN A 143 -31.36 -6.33 4.05
N ASN A 144 -30.08 -6.58 4.31
CA ASN A 144 -29.15 -7.09 3.31
C ASN A 144 -28.38 -8.28 3.88
N GLU A 145 -28.04 -9.24 3.05
CA GLU A 145 -27.16 -10.32 3.43
C GLU A 145 -25.70 -9.82 3.34
N LEU A 146 -25.14 -9.43 4.48
CA LEU A 146 -23.71 -9.12 4.59
C LEU A 146 -22.95 -10.38 4.97
N LYS A 147 -21.98 -10.75 4.15
CA LYS A 147 -21.06 -11.86 4.39
C LYS A 147 -19.76 -11.30 5.02
N ASN A 148 -18.98 -12.18 5.63
CA ASN A 148 -17.74 -11.82 6.36
C ASN A 148 -16.88 -10.79 5.63
N LYS A 149 -16.32 -9.82 6.38
CA LYS A 149 -15.44 -8.76 5.92
C LYS A 149 -16.11 -7.82 4.90
N VAL A 150 -17.01 -7.00 5.39
CA VAL A 150 -17.68 -5.96 4.60
C VAL A 150 -17.62 -4.64 5.35
N GLN A 151 -17.28 -3.57 4.65
CA GLN A 151 -17.38 -2.20 5.14
C GLN A 151 -18.26 -1.40 4.20
N VAL A 152 -19.26 -0.71 4.77
CA VAL A 152 -20.14 0.20 4.04
C VAL A 152 -20.09 1.57 4.70
N HIS A 153 -19.81 2.60 3.93
CA HIS A 153 -19.80 3.96 4.44
C HIS A 153 -21.22 4.38 4.86
N GLU A 154 -21.36 5.14 5.94
CA GLU A 154 -22.64 5.53 6.54
C GLU A 154 -23.57 6.34 5.62
N THR A 155 -23.01 7.06 4.63
CA THR A 155 -23.78 7.83 3.64
C THR A 155 -24.29 6.97 2.48
N SER A 156 -23.82 5.71 2.38
CA SER A 156 -24.14 4.84 1.25
C SER A 156 -25.38 3.99 1.53
N LYS A 157 -26.08 3.61 0.47
CA LYS A 157 -27.33 2.86 0.55
C LYS A 157 -27.29 1.59 -0.28
N VAL A 158 -27.56 0.47 0.36
CA VAL A 158 -27.65 -0.86 -0.27
C VAL A 158 -29.08 -1.37 -0.14
N VAL A 159 -29.69 -1.81 -1.24
CA VAL A 159 -31.08 -2.26 -1.32
C VAL A 159 -31.17 -3.58 -2.06
N ASP A 160 -31.90 -4.56 -1.51
CA ASP A 160 -32.18 -5.86 -2.14
C ASP A 160 -30.94 -6.54 -2.74
N SER A 161 -29.80 -6.48 -2.05
CA SER A 161 -28.50 -6.90 -2.57
C SER A 161 -27.77 -7.86 -1.64
N ILE A 162 -26.86 -8.68 -2.19
CA ILE A 162 -25.97 -9.57 -1.45
C ILE A 162 -24.57 -8.99 -1.52
N ILE A 163 -23.98 -8.64 -0.37
CA ILE A 163 -22.68 -7.99 -0.29
C ILE A 163 -21.71 -8.86 0.51
N GLY A 164 -20.54 -9.09 -0.05
CA GLY A 164 -19.44 -9.86 0.55
C GLY A 164 -19.26 -11.25 -0.05
N PRO A 165 -18.14 -11.94 0.29
CA PRO A 165 -17.11 -11.47 1.22
C PRO A 165 -16.21 -10.38 0.63
N ASN A 166 -15.41 -9.75 1.51
CA ASN A 166 -14.34 -8.80 1.13
C ASN A 166 -14.86 -7.65 0.25
N VAL A 167 -15.72 -6.80 0.77
CA VAL A 167 -16.26 -5.64 0.04
C VAL A 167 -16.06 -4.36 0.84
N VAL A 168 -15.52 -3.34 0.19
CA VAL A 168 -15.44 -1.98 0.70
C VAL A 168 -16.32 -1.08 -0.16
N ILE A 169 -17.25 -0.37 0.47
CA ILE A 169 -18.13 0.59 -0.18
C ILE A 169 -17.86 1.98 0.40
N GLY A 170 -17.34 2.86 -0.44
CA GLY A 170 -17.03 4.25 -0.14
C GLY A 170 -18.27 5.13 0.06
N PRO A 171 -18.10 6.43 0.29
CA PRO A 171 -19.20 7.36 0.55
C PRO A 171 -20.12 7.58 -0.66
N ASP A 172 -21.39 7.87 -0.38
CA ASP A 172 -22.42 8.27 -1.33
C ASP A 172 -22.66 7.27 -2.49
N VAL A 173 -22.40 5.98 -2.22
CA VAL A 173 -22.65 4.89 -3.16
C VAL A 173 -24.08 4.39 -3.02
N PHE A 174 -24.74 4.12 -4.14
CA PHE A 174 -26.06 3.49 -4.18
C PHE A 174 -26.00 2.13 -4.91
N ILE A 175 -26.45 1.07 -4.24
CA ILE A 175 -26.46 -0.29 -4.80
C ILE A 175 -27.87 -0.87 -4.69
N GLU A 176 -28.39 -1.41 -5.80
CA GLU A 176 -29.70 -2.07 -5.83
C GLU A 176 -29.66 -3.36 -6.65
N LYS A 177 -30.29 -4.42 -6.14
CA LYS A 177 -30.51 -5.73 -6.80
C LYS A 177 -29.21 -6.36 -7.34
N SER A 178 -28.12 -6.26 -6.60
CA SER A 178 -26.78 -6.66 -7.03
C SER A 178 -26.16 -7.71 -6.12
N VAL A 179 -25.20 -8.46 -6.66
CA VAL A 179 -24.39 -9.43 -5.94
C VAL A 179 -22.92 -9.01 -6.06
N ILE A 180 -22.29 -8.66 -4.94
CA ILE A 180 -20.94 -8.07 -4.96
C ILE A 180 -20.03 -8.81 -3.98
N SER A 181 -18.84 -9.22 -4.47
CA SER A 181 -17.82 -9.88 -3.67
C SER A 181 -16.41 -9.45 -4.09
N ASN A 182 -15.43 -9.54 -3.17
CA ASN A 182 -14.02 -9.24 -3.41
C ASN A 182 -13.80 -7.91 -4.17
N THR A 183 -14.50 -6.84 -3.79
CA THR A 183 -14.60 -5.63 -4.60
C THR A 183 -14.47 -4.37 -3.74
N VAL A 184 -13.78 -3.37 -4.26
CA VAL A 184 -13.75 -2.01 -3.71
C VAL A 184 -14.55 -1.09 -4.64
N ILE A 185 -15.51 -0.34 -4.06
CA ILE A 185 -16.34 0.63 -4.76
C ILE A 185 -16.07 2.01 -4.17
N LEU A 186 -15.55 2.93 -4.98
CA LEU A 186 -15.25 4.29 -4.58
C LEU A 186 -16.51 5.18 -4.63
N SER A 187 -16.35 6.43 -4.17
CA SER A 187 -17.46 7.37 -3.91
C SER A 187 -18.36 7.65 -5.11
N ASP A 188 -19.58 8.11 -4.81
CA ASP A 188 -20.54 8.66 -5.76
C ASP A 188 -20.98 7.70 -6.89
N SER A 189 -20.80 6.39 -6.68
CA SER A 189 -21.09 5.38 -7.71
C SER A 189 -22.49 4.78 -7.52
N LYS A 190 -23.11 4.33 -8.61
CA LYS A 190 -24.45 3.74 -8.66
C LYS A 190 -24.42 2.40 -9.37
N ILE A 191 -24.85 1.34 -8.68
CA ILE A 191 -24.80 -0.04 -9.17
C ILE A 191 -26.21 -0.61 -9.19
N TYR A 192 -26.63 -1.16 -10.34
CA TYR A 192 -27.97 -1.70 -10.52
C TYR A 192 -27.93 -3.07 -11.18
N GLY A 193 -28.53 -4.09 -10.54
CA GLY A 193 -28.79 -5.40 -11.12
C GLY A 193 -27.54 -6.11 -11.64
N SER A 194 -26.39 -5.91 -10.98
CA SER A 194 -25.08 -6.38 -11.44
C SER A 194 -24.49 -7.44 -10.53
N THR A 195 -23.76 -8.39 -11.12
CA THR A 195 -22.86 -9.30 -10.40
C THR A 195 -21.42 -8.79 -10.54
N ILE A 196 -20.78 -8.45 -9.42
CA ILE A 196 -19.42 -7.89 -9.43
C ILE A 196 -18.51 -8.76 -8.55
N ASN A 197 -17.39 -9.19 -9.10
CA ASN A 197 -16.40 -9.98 -8.39
C ASN A 197 -14.97 -9.54 -8.73
N ASN A 198 -14.09 -9.53 -7.71
CA ASN A 198 -12.66 -9.24 -7.84
C ASN A 198 -12.38 -7.99 -8.67
N SER A 199 -13.02 -6.86 -8.33
CA SER A 199 -13.02 -5.66 -9.16
C SER A 199 -12.84 -4.38 -8.34
N ILE A 200 -12.40 -3.32 -9.02
CA ILE A 200 -12.28 -1.98 -8.46
C ILE A 200 -13.19 -1.06 -9.26
N ILE A 201 -14.20 -0.50 -8.60
CA ILE A 201 -15.12 0.47 -9.20
C ILE A 201 -14.69 1.86 -8.76
N GLY A 202 -14.22 2.66 -9.69
CA GLY A 202 -13.79 4.04 -9.49
C GLY A 202 -14.93 4.97 -9.05
N PRO A 203 -14.62 6.22 -8.78
CA PRO A 203 -15.63 7.19 -8.34
C PRO A 203 -16.52 7.63 -9.50
N ASN A 204 -17.77 8.01 -9.17
CA ASN A 204 -18.77 8.54 -10.12
C ASN A 204 -19.15 7.56 -11.25
N ILE A 205 -19.08 6.26 -11.00
CA ILE A 205 -19.46 5.23 -11.97
C ILE A 205 -20.96 4.89 -11.87
N SER A 206 -21.60 4.75 -13.02
CA SER A 206 -22.94 4.17 -13.11
C SER A 206 -22.87 2.83 -13.85
N LEU A 207 -23.14 1.73 -13.14
CA LEU A 207 -22.95 0.36 -13.62
C LEU A 207 -24.29 -0.40 -13.58
N ASN A 208 -24.58 -1.15 -14.67
CA ASN A 208 -25.78 -1.97 -14.81
C ASN A 208 -25.52 -3.29 -15.57
N HIS A 209 -24.30 -3.78 -15.53
CA HIS A 209 -23.88 -5.05 -16.12
C HIS A 209 -22.92 -5.81 -15.21
N ASP A 210 -22.66 -7.07 -15.49
CA ASP A 210 -21.79 -7.93 -14.71
C ASP A 210 -20.30 -7.62 -14.99
N VAL A 211 -19.48 -7.70 -13.93
CA VAL A 211 -18.07 -7.34 -13.98
C VAL A 211 -17.22 -8.31 -13.17
N GLU A 212 -16.11 -8.76 -13.75
CA GLU A 212 -15.15 -9.63 -13.06
C GLU A 212 -13.70 -9.27 -13.43
N ASN A 213 -12.80 -9.29 -12.45
CA ASN A 213 -11.38 -8.99 -12.62
C ASN A 213 -11.11 -7.66 -13.35
N THR A 214 -11.85 -6.61 -13.01
CA THR A 214 -11.88 -5.38 -13.80
C THR A 214 -11.74 -4.14 -12.93
N ILE A 215 -10.97 -3.16 -13.43
CA ILE A 215 -11.02 -1.78 -12.97
C ILE A 215 -11.97 -1.02 -13.88
N ILE A 216 -12.97 -0.37 -13.29
CA ILE A 216 -13.82 0.59 -13.99
C ILE A 216 -13.51 1.98 -13.46
N ALA A 217 -13.07 2.85 -14.33
CA ALA A 217 -12.76 4.24 -14.02
C ALA A 217 -13.48 5.18 -15.02
N PRO A 218 -13.59 6.49 -14.75
CA PRO A 218 -14.19 7.44 -15.67
C PRO A 218 -13.58 7.42 -17.08
N GLU A 219 -12.32 7.02 -17.19
CA GLU A 219 -11.57 6.92 -18.45
C GLU A 219 -11.84 5.62 -19.21
N GLY A 220 -12.51 4.64 -18.61
CA GLY A 220 -12.86 3.36 -19.21
C GLY A 220 -12.65 2.13 -18.31
N GLU A 221 -12.79 0.96 -18.92
CA GLU A 221 -12.67 -0.35 -18.27
C GLU A 221 -11.34 -1.02 -18.62
N LYS A 222 -10.72 -1.68 -17.64
CA LYS A 222 -9.48 -2.45 -17.82
C LYS A 222 -9.54 -3.73 -17.02
N ILE A 223 -9.40 -4.87 -17.67
CA ILE A 223 -9.27 -6.20 -17.07
C ILE A 223 -7.85 -6.36 -16.50
N PHE A 224 -7.69 -6.98 -15.32
CA PHE A 224 -6.41 -7.29 -14.66
C PHE A 224 -6.33 -8.74 -14.18
#